data_a06a2d9b295830308bcb3750b25d5446
#
_entry.id   a06a2d9b295830308bcb3750b25d5446
#
_cell.length_a   1.000
_cell.length_b   1.000
_cell.length_c   1.000
_cell.angle_alpha   90.00
_cell.angle_beta   90.00
_cell.angle_gamma   90.00
#
_symmetry.space_group_name_H-M   'P 1'
#
loop_
_entity.id
_entity.type
_entity.pdbx_description
1 polymer ?
#
loop_
_entity_poly.entity_id
_entity_poly.type
_entity_poly.pdbx_seq_one_letter_code
_entity_poly.pdbx_strand_id
1 'polypeptide(L)'
;MSERLVRGETAVEFFREQLERAMDHQKVSTSEFTQFYLVNLLAGCVRGELPPSEPGYDETPLAVLYVRAIQSSRRDRAKLLRAMGDTALFVSGFFADSVSGRLVDLDYYKAMGGFAYARLAQDEDPRIFGPEVFSELAGRFTQFADLLSEISEQSQLATNQSVMRLYERWIQTGSRRVAALLAERGITPVIPGESRPQ
;
A
#
# COMPACT_ATOMS: atom_id res chain seq x y z
N MET A 1 -24.50 0.80 -6.52
CA MET A 1 -23.78 -0.37 -5.96
C MET A 1 -23.01 -1.15 -7.04
N SER A 2 -23.53 -1.29 -8.27
CA SER A 2 -22.86 -2.01 -9.37
C SER A 2 -21.54 -1.40 -9.85
N GLU A 3 -21.42 -0.08 -9.95
CA GLU A 3 -20.24 0.58 -10.53
C GLU A 3 -18.97 0.45 -9.67
N ARG A 4 -19.11 0.37 -8.34
CA ARG A 4 -18.00 0.14 -7.40
C ARG A 4 -17.48 -1.30 -7.46
N LEU A 5 -18.36 -2.27 -7.68
CA LEU A 5 -18.01 -3.69 -7.83
C LEU A 5 -17.25 -3.92 -9.15
N VAL A 6 -17.76 -3.36 -10.25
CA VAL A 6 -17.12 -3.49 -11.57
C VAL A 6 -15.72 -2.87 -11.59
N ARG A 7 -15.50 -1.69 -10.97
CA ARG A 7 -14.18 -1.09 -10.86
C ARG A 7 -13.24 -1.89 -9.95
N GLY A 8 -13.77 -2.58 -8.94
CA GLY A 8 -12.98 -3.41 -8.04
C GLY A 8 -12.48 -4.69 -8.69
N GLU A 9 -13.33 -5.36 -9.46
CA GLU A 9 -12.97 -6.57 -10.21
C GLU A 9 -11.95 -6.26 -11.30
N THR A 10 -12.15 -5.20 -12.08
CA THR A 10 -11.18 -4.77 -13.11
C THR A 10 -9.83 -4.37 -12.55
N ALA A 11 -9.76 -3.77 -11.35
CA ALA A 11 -8.48 -3.43 -10.70
C ALA A 11 -7.72 -4.70 -10.26
N VAL A 12 -8.40 -5.68 -9.71
CA VAL A 12 -7.79 -6.96 -9.31
C VAL A 12 -7.25 -7.72 -10.52
N GLU A 13 -8.04 -7.80 -11.61
CA GLU A 13 -7.61 -8.44 -12.85
C GLU A 13 -6.41 -7.72 -13.46
N PHE A 14 -6.47 -6.40 -13.55
CA PHE A 14 -5.38 -5.58 -14.06
C PHE A 14 -4.07 -5.81 -13.28
N PHE A 15 -4.11 -5.70 -11.95
CA PHE A 15 -2.89 -5.88 -11.16
C PHE A 15 -2.40 -7.33 -11.13
N ARG A 16 -3.27 -8.30 -11.31
CA ARG A 16 -2.85 -9.69 -11.49
C ARG A 16 -2.00 -9.85 -12.75
N GLU A 17 -2.50 -9.35 -13.89
CA GLU A 17 -1.74 -9.41 -15.14
C GLU A 17 -0.42 -8.65 -15.07
N GLN A 18 -0.41 -7.46 -14.44
CA GLN A 18 0.82 -6.70 -14.28
C GLN A 18 1.82 -7.41 -13.38
N LEU A 19 1.37 -8.00 -12.26
CA LEU A 19 2.23 -8.75 -11.35
C LEU A 19 2.83 -10.00 -12.04
N GLU A 20 2.01 -10.77 -12.77
CA GLU A 20 2.48 -11.92 -13.53
C GLU A 20 3.56 -11.52 -14.55
N ARG A 21 3.34 -10.45 -15.31
CA ARG A 21 4.33 -9.93 -16.28
C ARG A 21 5.64 -9.51 -15.62
N ALA A 22 5.56 -8.75 -14.52
CA ALA A 22 6.73 -8.31 -13.78
C ALA A 22 7.51 -9.50 -13.19
N MET A 23 6.79 -10.50 -12.66
CA MET A 23 7.38 -11.74 -12.14
C MET A 23 8.09 -12.52 -13.25
N ASP A 24 7.49 -12.66 -14.42
CA ASP A 24 8.10 -13.34 -15.57
C ASP A 24 9.34 -12.58 -16.06
N HIS A 25 9.28 -11.27 -16.14
CA HIS A 25 10.39 -10.43 -16.58
C HIS A 25 11.58 -10.49 -15.62
N GLN A 26 11.32 -10.35 -14.31
CA GLN A 26 12.36 -10.40 -13.27
C GLN A 26 12.75 -11.83 -12.87
N LYS A 27 12.08 -12.85 -13.43
CA LYS A 27 12.27 -14.28 -13.08
C LYS A 27 12.08 -14.54 -11.59
N VAL A 28 11.05 -13.91 -11.03
CA VAL A 28 10.64 -14.06 -9.65
C VAL A 28 9.49 -15.04 -9.58
N SER A 29 9.57 -16.04 -8.71
CA SER A 29 8.47 -16.94 -8.38
C SER A 29 8.07 -16.75 -6.92
N THR A 30 6.78 -16.79 -6.62
CA THR A 30 6.25 -16.69 -5.25
C THR A 30 4.99 -17.55 -5.11
N SER A 31 4.56 -17.78 -3.87
CA SER A 31 3.36 -18.57 -3.61
C SER A 31 2.11 -17.86 -4.15
N GLU A 32 1.09 -18.64 -4.53
CA GLU A 32 -0.20 -18.10 -4.98
C GLU A 32 -0.84 -17.20 -3.91
N PHE A 33 -0.66 -17.51 -2.64
CA PHE A 33 -1.16 -16.70 -1.54
C PHE A 33 -0.46 -15.34 -1.45
N THR A 34 0.85 -15.29 -1.69
CA THR A 34 1.61 -14.04 -1.72
C THR A 34 1.25 -13.22 -2.95
N GLN A 35 1.07 -13.84 -4.12
CA GLN A 35 0.56 -13.16 -5.31
C GLN A 35 -0.82 -12.53 -5.05
N PHE A 36 -1.74 -13.31 -4.48
CA PHE A 36 -3.06 -12.83 -4.12
C PHE A 36 -2.99 -11.67 -3.13
N TYR A 37 -2.08 -11.73 -2.16
CA TYR A 37 -1.86 -10.65 -1.20
C TYR A 37 -1.40 -9.37 -1.90
N LEU A 38 -0.38 -9.45 -2.76
CA LEU A 38 0.17 -8.30 -3.48
C LEU A 38 -0.85 -7.67 -4.43
N VAL A 39 -1.64 -8.48 -5.15
CA VAL A 39 -2.70 -8.00 -6.02
C VAL A 39 -3.76 -7.23 -5.24
N ASN A 40 -4.19 -7.75 -4.08
CA ASN A 40 -5.16 -7.07 -3.23
C ASN A 40 -4.61 -5.80 -2.59
N LEU A 41 -3.33 -5.80 -2.23
CA LEU A 41 -2.63 -4.61 -1.77
C LEU A 41 -2.71 -3.50 -2.82
N LEU A 42 -2.33 -3.79 -4.07
CA LEU A 42 -2.36 -2.83 -5.16
C LEU A 42 -3.78 -2.37 -5.53
N ALA A 43 -4.71 -3.30 -5.62
CA ALA A 43 -6.11 -2.97 -5.88
C ALA A 43 -6.72 -2.11 -4.75
N GLY A 44 -6.34 -2.36 -3.51
CA GLY A 44 -6.72 -1.54 -2.35
C GLY A 44 -6.19 -0.11 -2.44
N CYS A 45 -4.95 0.07 -2.92
CA CYS A 45 -4.36 1.40 -3.15
C CYS A 45 -5.22 2.24 -4.10
N VAL A 46 -5.61 1.67 -5.24
CA VAL A 46 -6.42 2.38 -6.24
C VAL A 46 -7.81 2.71 -5.71
N ARG A 47 -8.35 1.89 -4.80
CA ARG A 47 -9.64 2.17 -4.14
C ARG A 47 -9.54 3.18 -3.01
N GLY A 48 -8.34 3.62 -2.64
CA GLY A 48 -8.12 4.49 -1.49
C GLY A 48 -8.30 3.78 -0.15
N GLU A 49 -8.14 2.46 -0.12
CA GLU A 49 -8.30 1.61 1.07
C GLU A 49 -6.97 1.37 1.80
N LEU A 50 -5.89 1.95 1.31
CA LEU A 50 -4.56 1.83 1.89
C LEU A 50 -4.01 3.13 2.43
N PRO A 51 -3.15 2.95 3.39
CA PRO A 51 -3.13 2.04 4.54
C PRO A 51 -4.35 2.30 5.41
N PRO A 52 -4.69 1.51 6.44
CA PRO A 52 -5.99 1.60 7.08
C PRO A 52 -6.33 3.05 7.34
N SER A 53 -7.41 3.48 6.66
CA SER A 53 -7.89 4.87 6.61
C SER A 53 -8.55 5.26 7.94
N GLU A 54 -7.87 5.00 9.05
CA GLU A 54 -8.26 5.60 10.32
C GLU A 54 -7.74 7.03 10.33
N PRO A 55 -8.60 8.01 10.63
CA PRO A 55 -8.21 9.41 10.67
C PRO A 55 -6.97 9.59 11.55
N GLY A 56 -5.88 10.15 11.00
CA GLY A 56 -4.64 10.43 11.70
C GLY A 56 -3.49 9.43 11.46
N TYR A 57 -3.64 8.45 10.56
CA TYR A 57 -2.54 7.53 10.20
C TYR A 57 -1.74 8.00 8.98
N ASP A 58 -2.31 8.83 8.12
CA ASP A 58 -1.74 9.18 6.81
C ASP A 58 -0.42 9.97 6.88
N GLU A 59 -0.15 10.63 8.02
CA GLU A 59 1.11 11.36 8.26
C GLU A 59 1.95 10.74 9.38
N THR A 60 1.52 9.62 9.96
CA THR A 60 2.21 9.03 11.11
C THR A 60 3.48 8.30 10.65
N PRO A 61 4.68 8.72 11.10
CA PRO A 61 5.90 7.99 10.78
C PRO A 61 5.79 6.51 11.17
N LEU A 62 6.34 5.61 10.34
CA LEU A 62 6.27 4.16 10.60
C LEU A 62 6.80 3.79 11.99
N ALA A 63 7.78 4.52 12.51
CA ALA A 63 8.28 4.35 13.87
C ALA A 63 7.21 4.61 14.94
N VAL A 64 6.33 5.59 14.73
CA VAL A 64 5.22 5.89 15.66
C VAL A 64 4.15 4.81 15.57
N LEU A 65 3.85 4.31 14.36
CA LEU A 65 2.95 3.16 14.18
C LEU A 65 3.49 1.94 14.94
N TYR A 66 4.79 1.71 14.86
CA TYR A 66 5.43 0.62 15.61
C TYR A 66 5.29 0.79 17.14
N VAL A 67 5.56 1.98 17.67
CA VAL A 67 5.37 2.25 19.11
C VAL A 67 3.92 1.99 19.53
N ARG A 68 2.95 2.43 18.75
CA ARG A 68 1.53 2.13 18.99
C ARG A 68 1.26 0.63 18.94
N ALA A 69 1.84 -0.08 17.98
CA ALA A 69 1.66 -1.52 17.84
C ALA A 69 2.13 -2.28 19.08
N ILE A 70 3.29 -1.96 19.62
CA ILE A 70 3.82 -2.65 20.82
C ILE A 70 3.00 -2.36 22.09
N GLN A 71 2.31 -1.22 22.15
CA GLN A 71 1.45 -0.84 23.27
C GLN A 71 0.01 -1.36 23.15
N SER A 72 -0.36 -1.91 21.99
CA SER A 72 -1.72 -2.34 21.68
C SER A 72 -1.99 -3.79 22.07
N SER A 73 -3.28 -4.16 22.07
CA SER A 73 -3.71 -5.55 22.18
C SER A 73 -3.10 -6.39 21.05
N ARG A 74 -3.01 -7.73 21.22
CA ARG A 74 -2.48 -8.62 20.18
C ARG A 74 -3.16 -8.40 18.82
N ARG A 75 -4.49 -8.28 18.82
CA ARG A 75 -5.28 -8.09 17.58
C ARG A 75 -4.98 -6.75 16.90
N ASP A 76 -4.91 -5.67 17.65
CA ASP A 76 -4.65 -4.33 17.12
C ASP A 76 -3.18 -4.19 16.70
N ARG A 77 -2.27 -4.85 17.42
CA ARG A 77 -0.86 -4.96 17.04
C ARG A 77 -0.71 -5.57 15.66
N ALA A 78 -1.38 -6.69 15.38
CA ALA A 78 -1.30 -7.34 14.07
C ALA A 78 -1.80 -6.43 12.95
N LYS A 79 -2.91 -5.71 13.16
CA LYS A 79 -3.41 -4.73 12.19
C LYS A 79 -2.41 -3.59 11.94
N LEU A 80 -1.82 -3.03 13.00
CA LEU A 80 -0.86 -1.93 12.91
C LEU A 80 0.43 -2.36 12.22
N LEU A 81 0.95 -3.54 12.54
CA LEU A 81 2.13 -4.10 11.88
C LEU A 81 1.86 -4.38 10.39
N ARG A 82 0.67 -4.91 10.06
CA ARG A 82 0.27 -5.11 8.67
C ARG A 82 0.21 -3.78 7.93
N ALA A 83 -0.48 -2.78 8.48
CA ALA A 83 -0.54 -1.44 7.89
C ALA A 83 0.85 -0.84 7.66
N MET A 84 1.75 -1.01 8.63
CA MET A 84 3.12 -0.53 8.54
C MET A 84 3.89 -1.24 7.41
N GLY A 85 3.77 -2.57 7.29
CA GLY A 85 4.39 -3.36 6.24
C GLY A 85 3.85 -2.98 4.85
N ASP A 86 2.52 -2.90 4.72
CA ASP A 86 1.82 -2.57 3.48
C ASP A 86 2.18 -1.17 2.98
N THR A 87 2.17 -0.17 3.89
CA THR A 87 2.59 1.20 3.58
C THR A 87 4.04 1.23 3.12
N ALA A 88 4.92 0.58 3.86
CA ALA A 88 6.35 0.56 3.55
C ALA A 88 6.62 -0.09 2.19
N LEU A 89 5.96 -1.22 1.89
CA LEU A 89 6.11 -1.93 0.63
C LEU A 89 5.59 -1.09 -0.55
N PHE A 90 4.43 -0.47 -0.37
CA PHE A 90 3.83 0.38 -1.39
C PHE A 90 4.70 1.62 -1.67
N VAL A 91 5.14 2.32 -0.62
CA VAL A 91 6.03 3.49 -0.77
C VAL A 91 7.35 3.11 -1.42
N SER A 92 7.96 1.99 -1.00
CA SER A 92 9.23 1.52 -1.55
C SER A 92 9.13 1.09 -3.02
N GLY A 93 7.98 0.57 -3.44
CA GLY A 93 7.77 0.15 -4.81
C GLY A 93 7.25 1.28 -5.70
N PHE A 94 6.10 1.85 -5.38
CA PHE A 94 5.45 2.81 -6.26
C PHE A 94 6.03 4.22 -6.21
N PHE A 95 6.73 4.59 -5.12
CA PHE A 95 7.17 5.98 -4.91
C PHE A 95 8.67 6.07 -4.57
N ALA A 96 9.45 5.09 -4.98
CA ALA A 96 10.90 5.06 -4.76
C ALA A 96 11.59 6.38 -5.15
N ASP A 97 11.27 6.93 -6.32
CA ASP A 97 11.82 8.20 -6.82
C ASP A 97 11.38 9.41 -6.01
N SER A 98 10.17 9.37 -5.46
CA SER A 98 9.61 10.48 -4.68
C SER A 98 10.18 10.56 -3.27
N VAL A 99 10.69 9.45 -2.76
CA VAL A 99 11.32 9.35 -1.43
C VAL A 99 12.81 9.63 -1.51
N SER A 100 13.43 9.40 -2.67
CA SER A 100 14.84 9.69 -2.93
C SER A 100 15.14 11.17 -2.70
N GLY A 101 15.99 11.48 -1.73
CA GLY A 101 16.35 12.86 -1.36
C GLY A 101 15.55 13.49 -0.23
N ARG A 102 14.66 12.73 0.44
CA ARG A 102 14.01 13.17 1.69
C ARG A 102 14.86 12.80 2.92
N LEU A 103 14.52 13.40 4.09
CA LEU A 103 15.14 13.08 5.39
C LEU A 103 14.95 11.60 5.81
N VAL A 104 13.94 10.95 5.24
CA VAL A 104 13.66 9.53 5.42
C VAL A 104 13.85 8.87 4.06
N ASP A 105 14.87 8.04 3.95
CA ASP A 105 15.25 7.39 2.69
C ASP A 105 14.51 6.05 2.48
N LEU A 106 14.72 5.47 1.31
CA LEU A 106 14.11 4.21 0.91
C LEU A 106 14.50 3.05 1.82
N ASP A 107 15.73 3.08 2.36
CA ASP A 107 16.24 2.02 3.23
C ASP A 107 15.50 1.98 4.57
N TYR A 108 15.05 3.14 5.07
CA TYR A 108 14.19 3.18 6.25
C TYR A 108 12.85 2.46 6.00
N TYR A 109 12.19 2.72 4.85
CA TYR A 109 10.94 2.03 4.52
C TYR A 109 11.15 0.53 4.35
N LYS A 110 12.21 0.12 3.65
CA LYS A 110 12.55 -1.30 3.47
C LYS A 110 12.82 -1.99 4.80
N ALA A 111 13.58 -1.37 5.68
CA ALA A 111 13.89 -1.92 7.00
C ALA A 111 12.65 -2.04 7.88
N MET A 112 11.85 -0.98 7.98
CA MET A 112 10.65 -0.95 8.81
C MET A 112 9.55 -1.90 8.28
N GLY A 113 9.37 -1.98 6.96
CA GLY A 113 8.39 -2.85 6.34
C GLY A 113 8.77 -4.34 6.48
N GLY A 114 10.02 -4.67 6.18
CA GLY A 114 10.53 -6.04 6.37
C GLY A 114 10.43 -6.49 7.82
N PHE A 115 10.77 -5.60 8.77
CA PHE A 115 10.61 -5.86 10.19
C PHE A 115 9.14 -6.09 10.58
N ALA A 116 8.22 -5.26 10.08
CA ALA A 116 6.79 -5.40 10.39
C ALA A 116 6.23 -6.76 9.92
N TYR A 117 6.56 -7.17 8.70
CA TYR A 117 6.15 -8.47 8.18
C TYR A 117 6.82 -9.64 8.92
N ALA A 118 8.11 -9.50 9.30
CA ALA A 118 8.78 -10.53 10.10
C ALA A 118 8.11 -10.72 11.47
N ARG A 119 7.62 -9.64 12.08
CA ARG A 119 6.86 -9.72 13.34
C ARG A 119 5.48 -10.37 13.14
N LEU A 120 4.81 -10.10 12.03
CA LEU A 120 3.54 -10.76 11.67
C LEU A 120 3.71 -12.25 11.41
N ALA A 121 4.81 -12.64 10.76
CA ALA A 121 5.13 -14.04 10.50
C ALA A 121 5.32 -14.87 11.79
N GLN A 122 5.61 -14.21 12.92
CA GLN A 122 5.73 -14.84 14.23
C GLN A 122 4.40 -14.89 15.00
N ASP A 123 3.34 -14.27 14.47
CA ASP A 123 2.03 -14.25 15.13
C ASP A 123 1.20 -15.45 14.68
N GLU A 124 0.86 -16.31 15.64
CA GLU A 124 0.10 -17.53 15.42
C GLU A 124 -1.42 -17.32 15.32
N ASP A 125 -1.90 -16.11 14.99
CA ASP A 125 -3.34 -15.87 14.84
C ASP A 125 -3.83 -16.40 13.48
N PRO A 126 -4.64 -17.48 13.45
CA PRO A 126 -5.10 -18.11 12.20
C PRO A 126 -6.06 -17.24 11.37
N ARG A 127 -6.47 -16.09 11.88
CA ARG A 127 -7.34 -15.13 11.18
C ARG A 127 -6.56 -14.12 10.34
N ILE A 128 -5.24 -14.12 10.46
CA ILE A 128 -4.34 -13.37 9.61
C ILE A 128 -3.98 -14.27 8.42
N PHE A 129 -3.75 -13.70 7.24
CA PHE A 129 -3.10 -14.40 6.13
C PHE A 129 -1.95 -15.23 6.70
N GLY A 130 -1.80 -16.47 6.22
CA GLY A 130 -0.88 -17.42 6.85
C GLY A 130 0.51 -16.82 7.13
N PRO A 131 1.16 -17.25 8.23
CA PRO A 131 2.50 -16.78 8.60
C PRO A 131 3.50 -16.89 7.45
N GLU A 132 3.28 -17.82 6.53
CA GLU A 132 4.12 -18.07 5.35
C GLU A 132 4.16 -16.87 4.40
N VAL A 133 3.02 -16.20 4.18
CA VAL A 133 2.94 -15.00 3.32
C VAL A 133 3.80 -13.89 3.91
N PHE A 134 3.66 -13.61 5.18
CA PHE A 134 4.44 -12.57 5.85
C PHE A 134 5.91 -12.92 5.99
N SER A 135 6.25 -14.20 6.16
CA SER A 135 7.63 -14.68 6.15
C SER A 135 8.28 -14.46 4.78
N GLU A 136 7.56 -14.77 3.69
CA GLU A 136 8.04 -14.55 2.33
C GLU A 136 8.19 -13.05 2.04
N LEU A 137 7.18 -12.22 2.41
CA LEU A 137 7.24 -10.76 2.26
C LEU A 137 8.40 -10.15 3.04
N ALA A 138 8.66 -10.59 4.26
CA ALA A 138 9.77 -10.12 5.06
C ALA A 138 11.13 -10.49 4.46
N GLY A 139 11.31 -11.78 4.10
CA GLY A 139 12.57 -12.31 3.61
C GLY A 139 12.97 -11.79 2.22
N ARG A 140 11.99 -11.38 1.43
CA ARG A 140 12.16 -10.93 0.04
C ARG A 140 11.62 -9.52 -0.20
N PHE A 141 11.58 -8.69 0.83
CA PHE A 141 10.94 -7.38 0.81
C PHE A 141 11.44 -6.49 -0.34
N THR A 142 12.75 -6.40 -0.52
CA THR A 142 13.35 -5.60 -1.60
C THR A 142 12.91 -6.13 -2.98
N GLN A 143 12.89 -7.43 -3.18
CA GLN A 143 12.48 -8.03 -4.44
C GLN A 143 11.01 -7.74 -4.77
N PHE A 144 10.13 -7.77 -3.77
CA PHE A 144 8.73 -7.39 -3.98
C PHE A 144 8.58 -5.87 -4.20
N ALA A 145 9.37 -5.04 -3.54
CA ALA A 145 9.40 -3.61 -3.83
C ALA A 145 9.84 -3.33 -5.28
N ASP A 146 10.84 -4.05 -5.79
CA ASP A 146 11.31 -3.93 -7.17
C ASP A 146 10.24 -4.38 -8.18
N LEU A 147 9.48 -5.47 -7.88
CA LEU A 147 8.30 -5.86 -8.69
C LEU A 147 7.24 -4.75 -8.74
N LEU A 148 6.93 -4.16 -7.59
CA LEU A 148 5.97 -3.07 -7.52
C LEU A 148 6.47 -1.82 -8.26
N SER A 149 7.76 -1.54 -8.26
CA SER A 149 8.36 -0.44 -9.01
C SER A 149 8.17 -0.64 -10.51
N GLU A 150 8.43 -1.82 -11.03
CA GLU A 150 8.19 -2.13 -12.43
C GLU A 150 6.71 -1.99 -12.83
N ILE A 151 5.79 -2.51 -11.99
CA ILE A 151 4.36 -2.33 -12.21
C ILE A 151 3.98 -0.85 -12.22
N SER A 152 4.57 -0.06 -11.33
CA SER A 152 4.37 1.37 -11.26
C SER A 152 4.80 2.09 -12.54
N GLU A 153 5.98 1.76 -13.06
CA GLU A 153 6.54 2.30 -14.31
C GLU A 153 5.68 1.92 -15.53
N GLN A 154 5.34 0.65 -15.67
CA GLN A 154 4.58 0.12 -16.81
C GLN A 154 3.13 0.61 -16.84
N SER A 155 2.51 0.77 -15.69
CA SER A 155 1.11 1.20 -15.59
C SER A 155 0.90 2.70 -15.81
N GLN A 156 1.98 3.49 -15.99
CA GLN A 156 1.96 4.94 -16.00
C GLN A 156 1.28 5.56 -14.75
N LEU A 157 0.97 4.75 -13.77
CA LEU A 157 0.43 5.21 -12.48
C LEU A 157 1.47 6.06 -11.75
N ALA A 158 2.76 5.79 -11.98
CA ALA A 158 3.88 6.56 -11.45
C ALA A 158 4.20 7.85 -12.23
N THR A 159 3.70 8.03 -13.44
CA THR A 159 3.86 9.32 -14.15
C THR A 159 3.24 10.46 -13.36
N ASN A 160 2.81 10.18 -12.19
CA ASN A 160 2.11 11.04 -11.29
C ASN A 160 2.86 11.33 -9.99
N GLN A 161 4.17 11.64 -10.04
CA GLN A 161 4.75 12.49 -8.99
C GLN A 161 3.85 13.72 -8.77
N SER A 162 3.19 14.20 -9.83
CA SER A 162 2.20 15.25 -9.74
C SER A 162 0.89 14.80 -9.07
N VAL A 163 0.47 13.53 -9.24
CA VAL A 163 -0.76 13.02 -8.61
C VAL A 163 -0.54 12.74 -7.14
N MET A 164 0.58 12.16 -6.78
CA MET A 164 0.90 11.98 -5.37
C MET A 164 1.04 13.30 -4.63
N ARG A 165 1.76 14.26 -5.19
CA ARG A 165 1.84 15.62 -4.62
C ARG A 165 0.47 16.31 -4.56
N LEU A 166 -0.41 16.05 -5.54
CA LEU A 166 -1.78 16.53 -5.49
C LEU A 166 -2.57 15.81 -4.40
N TYR A 167 -2.40 14.51 -4.25
CA TYR A 167 -3.07 13.71 -3.23
C TYR A 167 -2.60 14.09 -1.83
N GLU A 168 -1.28 14.18 -1.60
CA GLU A 168 -0.68 14.70 -0.36
C GLU A 168 -1.19 16.11 -0.03
N ARG A 169 -1.20 16.98 -1.03
CA ARG A 169 -1.70 18.35 -0.86
C ARG A 169 -3.19 18.38 -0.56
N TRP A 170 -3.97 17.47 -1.15
CA TRP A 170 -5.38 17.37 -0.86
C TRP A 170 -5.64 16.86 0.55
N ILE A 171 -4.93 15.85 1.01
CA ILE A 171 -4.99 15.37 2.40
C ILE A 171 -4.68 16.51 3.37
N GLN A 172 -3.62 17.28 3.11
CA GLN A 172 -3.19 18.38 3.98
C GLN A 172 -4.14 19.57 3.99
N THR A 173 -4.80 19.86 2.86
CA THR A 173 -5.54 21.12 2.68
C THR A 173 -7.05 20.95 2.55
N GLY A 174 -7.55 19.74 2.29
CA GLY A 174 -8.97 19.50 1.94
C GLY A 174 -9.45 20.27 0.71
N SER A 175 -8.53 20.79 -0.13
CA SER A 175 -8.83 21.72 -1.21
C SER A 175 -9.72 21.06 -2.27
N ARG A 176 -10.92 21.64 -2.49
CA ARG A 176 -11.84 21.22 -3.58
C ARG A 176 -11.19 21.30 -4.97
N ARG A 177 -10.29 22.26 -5.18
CA ARG A 177 -9.56 22.42 -6.44
C ARG A 177 -8.60 21.24 -6.67
N VAL A 178 -7.91 20.81 -5.63
CA VAL A 178 -7.00 19.66 -5.70
C VAL A 178 -7.79 18.37 -5.88
N ALA A 179 -8.95 18.24 -5.22
CA ALA A 179 -9.87 17.12 -5.41
C ALA A 179 -10.37 17.03 -6.87
N ALA A 180 -10.72 18.15 -7.49
CA ALA A 180 -11.11 18.20 -8.90
C ALA A 180 -9.97 17.76 -9.83
N LEU A 181 -8.74 18.20 -9.59
CA LEU A 181 -7.56 17.80 -10.37
C LEU A 181 -7.23 16.30 -10.22
N LEU A 182 -7.51 15.72 -9.05
CA LEU A 182 -7.39 14.28 -8.83
C LEU A 182 -8.49 13.53 -9.59
N ALA A 183 -9.74 14.04 -9.56
CA ALA A 183 -10.87 13.45 -10.27
C ALA A 183 -10.68 13.45 -11.79
N GLU A 184 -10.11 14.51 -12.37
CA GLU A 184 -9.74 14.59 -13.80
C GLU A 184 -8.75 13.49 -14.20
N ARG A 185 -7.98 12.97 -13.24
CA ARG A 185 -7.02 11.89 -13.42
C ARG A 185 -7.57 10.52 -13.00
N GLY A 186 -8.89 10.41 -12.80
CA GLY A 186 -9.57 9.18 -12.44
C GLY A 186 -9.48 8.80 -10.96
N ILE A 187 -8.92 9.69 -10.12
CA ILE A 187 -8.80 9.47 -8.68
C ILE A 187 -9.88 10.31 -7.99
N THR A 188 -10.86 9.64 -7.40
CA THR A 188 -11.89 10.32 -6.60
C THR A 188 -11.43 10.31 -5.14
N PRO A 189 -10.91 11.43 -4.61
CA PRO A 189 -10.53 11.49 -3.22
C PRO A 189 -11.79 11.42 -2.36
N VAL A 190 -11.84 10.49 -1.42
CA VAL A 190 -12.94 10.36 -0.46
C VAL A 190 -12.53 11.14 0.78
N ILE A 191 -13.28 12.19 1.11
CA ILE A 191 -13.10 12.92 2.38
C ILE A 191 -13.51 11.98 3.51
N PRO A 192 -12.61 11.62 4.43
CA PRO A 192 -13.00 10.89 5.62
C PRO A 192 -13.95 11.77 6.44
N GLY A 193 -15.22 11.41 6.52
CA GLY A 193 -16.19 12.08 7.39
C GLY A 193 -17.42 12.69 6.75
N GLU A 194 -17.55 12.80 5.44
CA GLU A 194 -18.83 13.13 4.81
C GLU A 194 -19.62 11.86 4.50
N SER A 195 -20.34 11.36 5.54
CA SER A 195 -21.50 10.50 5.32
C SER A 195 -22.51 11.31 4.48
N ARG A 196 -22.78 10.85 3.25
CA ARG A 196 -23.88 11.41 2.47
C ARG A 196 -25.16 11.29 3.30
N PRO A 197 -25.94 12.37 3.46
CA PRO A 197 -27.31 12.23 3.94
C PRO A 197 -28.10 11.35 2.93
N GLN A 198 -28.96 10.52 3.51
CA GLN A 198 -29.88 9.61 2.80
C GLN A 198 -30.79 10.37 1.84
#